data_09cf75c4b3386d33bfa9fe7c52d34d5e
#
_entry.id   09cf75c4b3386d33bfa9fe7c52d34d5e
#
_cell.length_a   1.000
_cell.length_b   1.000
_cell.length_c   1.000
_cell.angle_alpha   90.00
_cell.angle_beta   90.00
_cell.angle_gamma   90.00
#
_symmetry.space_group_name_H-M   'P 1'
#
loop_
_entity.id
_entity.type
_entity.pdbx_description
1 polymer ?
#
loop_
_entity_poly.entity_id
_entity_poly.type
_entity_poly.pdbx_seq_one_letter_code
_entity_poly.pdbx_strand_id
1 'polypeptide(L)'
;MQRLLNKIKNLGVDTVIFNFRGKMVGGKSNTVRSVVPEDLQQQEEYHLEATIHYAKSLGLKIAFRPILLVVGPHGEFPYEDEDGTLWWHGVIQPDDPEKWFQSFFEYHERYMKIAARTEAAWYSIGAEMHSLTSGLGSRNPPRRFGRPDLWLHLAYRARNALGPRVKMTYGANYTDQYVLEDGVRTWGGEFEQWRHDLTFAARTDDEIRHQQYLRNFWNTLDFIGLDYYRALGAADKDYPAGYDDLIKVLTPFSFQYALNLRNALTQINHSAVTEKYLAIQEVGYRSVEKCFVSPYLYEDGHTPINYQHQAAAWDALLMSLWNSQSDWMRSVGVWQVLVDEDTDTSINGGFSPLGKEPTQQVLKKYFLPAE
;
A
#
# COMPACT_ATOMS: atom_id res chain seq x y z
N MET A 1 -2.99 18.89 13.47
CA MET A 1 -1.84 17.99 13.28
C MET A 1 -1.18 17.55 14.61
N GLN A 2 -0.65 18.42 15.48
CA GLN A 2 0.03 18.01 16.73
C GLN A 2 -0.82 17.11 17.64
N ARG A 3 -2.09 17.48 17.87
CA ARG A 3 -3.05 16.65 18.64
C ARG A 3 -3.18 15.24 18.04
N LEU A 4 -3.25 15.15 16.71
CA LEU A 4 -3.36 13.87 15.99
C LEU A 4 -2.11 13.01 16.21
N LEU A 5 -0.92 13.57 16.05
CA LEU A 5 0.34 12.86 16.25
C LEU A 5 0.48 12.32 17.69
N ASN A 6 0.04 13.09 18.70
CA ASN A 6 0.01 12.59 20.07
C ASN A 6 -0.95 11.40 20.24
N LYS A 7 -2.14 11.45 19.61
CA LYS A 7 -3.11 10.35 19.70
C LYS A 7 -2.59 9.06 19.11
N ILE A 8 -2.03 9.11 17.89
CA ILE A 8 -1.45 7.91 17.27
C ILE A 8 -0.23 7.39 18.05
N LYS A 9 0.59 8.27 18.61
CA LYS A 9 1.70 7.86 19.51
C LYS A 9 1.19 7.08 20.71
N ASN A 10 0.09 7.52 21.31
CA ASN A 10 -0.54 6.85 22.47
C ASN A 10 -1.15 5.47 22.12
N LEU A 11 -1.28 5.13 20.85
CA LEU A 11 -1.63 3.77 20.41
C LEU A 11 -0.42 2.82 20.32
N GLY A 12 0.80 3.31 20.59
CA GLY A 12 2.03 2.53 20.45
C GLY A 12 2.67 2.60 19.05
N VAL A 13 2.15 3.45 18.17
CA VAL A 13 2.74 3.68 16.83
C VAL A 13 4.14 4.27 16.94
N ASP A 14 5.08 3.74 16.18
CA ASP A 14 6.48 4.20 16.14
C ASP A 14 6.83 4.95 14.84
N THR A 15 6.01 4.85 13.80
CA THR A 15 6.27 5.42 12.48
C THR A 15 5.02 6.10 11.92
N VAL A 16 5.19 7.29 11.35
CA VAL A 16 4.14 7.99 10.59
C VAL A 16 4.48 7.95 9.11
N ILE A 17 3.53 7.51 8.29
CA ILE A 17 3.62 7.49 6.84
C ILE A 17 2.88 8.72 6.30
N PHE A 18 3.61 9.66 5.73
CA PHE A 18 3.03 10.81 5.04
C PHE A 18 2.66 10.43 3.61
N ASN A 19 1.36 10.40 3.34
CA ASN A 19 0.85 10.19 2.00
C ASN A 19 0.77 11.54 1.27
N PHE A 20 1.52 11.67 0.17
CA PHE A 20 1.44 12.82 -0.70
C PHE A 20 0.74 12.43 -2.01
N ARG A 21 -0.09 13.36 -2.54
CA ARG A 21 -1.02 13.03 -3.63
C ARG A 21 -0.57 13.64 -4.96
N GLY A 22 -0.49 12.79 -5.98
CA GLY A 22 -0.43 13.18 -7.39
C GLY A 22 -1.74 12.88 -8.09
N LYS A 23 -1.94 13.49 -9.26
CA LYS A 23 -3.08 13.21 -10.12
C LYS A 23 -2.67 13.09 -11.58
N MET A 24 -3.40 12.25 -12.30
CA MET A 24 -3.38 12.18 -13.76
C MET A 24 -4.81 12.22 -14.29
N VAL A 25 -5.00 12.79 -15.48
CA VAL A 25 -6.33 12.90 -16.11
C VAL A 25 -6.54 11.75 -17.08
N GLY A 26 -7.42 10.83 -16.72
CA GLY A 26 -7.63 9.58 -17.45
C GLY A 26 -6.48 8.57 -17.27
N GLY A 27 -6.77 7.30 -17.46
CA GLY A 27 -5.81 6.20 -17.24
C GLY A 27 -4.71 6.07 -18.29
N LYS A 28 -4.79 6.82 -19.41
CA LYS A 28 -3.82 6.82 -20.52
C LYS A 28 -2.94 8.06 -20.57
N SER A 29 -3.13 9.01 -19.65
CA SER A 29 -2.34 10.25 -19.60
C SER A 29 -0.84 9.96 -19.43
N ASN A 30 -0.01 10.75 -20.09
CA ASN A 30 1.45 10.71 -19.98
C ASN A 30 1.98 11.69 -18.91
N THR A 31 1.11 12.33 -18.15
CA THR A 31 1.48 13.39 -17.21
C THR A 31 0.90 13.15 -15.83
N VAL A 32 1.75 13.20 -14.83
CA VAL A 32 1.40 13.24 -13.41
C VAL A 32 1.73 14.63 -12.86
N ARG A 33 0.82 15.18 -12.06
CA ARG A 33 1.01 16.47 -11.39
C ARG A 33 0.69 16.37 -9.91
N SER A 34 1.28 17.23 -9.10
CA SER A 34 0.84 17.40 -7.71
C SER A 34 -0.64 17.83 -7.67
N VAL A 35 -1.38 17.35 -6.66
CA VAL A 35 -2.71 17.93 -6.37
C VAL A 35 -2.59 19.33 -5.75
N VAL A 36 -1.43 19.64 -5.15
CA VAL A 36 -1.14 20.96 -4.58
C VAL A 36 -0.73 21.90 -5.70
N PRO A 37 -1.43 23.03 -5.87
CA PRO A 37 -1.09 24.07 -6.84
C PRO A 37 0.36 24.54 -6.68
N GLU A 38 1.00 24.92 -7.78
CA GLU A 38 2.43 25.25 -7.81
C GLU A 38 2.79 26.41 -6.87
N ASP A 39 1.95 27.41 -6.81
CA ASP A 39 2.08 28.58 -5.93
C ASP A 39 1.95 28.26 -4.44
N LEU A 40 1.35 27.13 -4.10
CA LEU A 40 1.18 26.65 -2.71
C LEU A 40 2.21 25.59 -2.30
N GLN A 41 3.02 25.08 -3.23
CA GLN A 41 3.94 23.98 -2.94
C GLN A 41 5.00 24.33 -1.91
N GLN A 42 5.53 25.56 -1.95
CA GLN A 42 6.51 26.02 -0.96
C GLN A 42 5.89 26.11 0.45
N GLN A 43 4.65 26.55 0.55
CA GLN A 43 3.92 26.59 1.82
C GLN A 43 3.64 25.18 2.35
N GLU A 44 3.25 24.26 1.47
CA GLU A 44 3.07 22.84 1.85
C GLU A 44 4.37 22.24 2.38
N GLU A 45 5.51 22.46 1.71
CA GLU A 45 6.81 21.97 2.18
C GLU A 45 7.16 22.50 3.58
N TYR A 46 6.97 23.79 3.83
CA TYR A 46 7.21 24.39 5.12
C TYR A 46 6.35 23.74 6.24
N HIS A 47 5.06 23.55 5.98
CA HIS A 47 4.16 22.93 6.97
C HIS A 47 4.45 21.43 7.15
N LEU A 48 4.81 20.73 6.09
CA LEU A 48 5.19 19.33 6.14
C LEU A 48 6.45 19.14 6.98
N GLU A 49 7.49 19.95 6.76
CA GLU A 49 8.72 19.88 7.56
C GLU A 49 8.50 20.21 9.02
N ALA A 50 7.71 21.25 9.31
CA ALA A 50 7.34 21.58 10.71
C ALA A 50 6.61 20.41 11.38
N THR A 51 5.73 19.73 10.64
CA THR A 51 5.03 18.53 11.12
C THR A 51 5.98 17.36 11.37
N ILE A 52 6.93 17.15 10.46
CA ILE A 52 7.96 16.12 10.59
C ILE A 52 8.83 16.37 11.83
N HIS A 53 9.31 17.59 12.04
CA HIS A 53 10.09 17.94 13.20
C HIS A 53 9.33 17.68 14.51
N TYR A 54 8.04 18.04 14.54
CA TYR A 54 7.21 17.75 15.71
C TYR A 54 7.04 16.23 15.91
N ALA A 55 6.74 15.45 14.86
CA ALA A 55 6.63 14.01 14.97
C ALA A 55 7.93 13.37 15.49
N LYS A 56 9.09 13.81 15.00
CA LYS A 56 10.41 13.36 15.48
C LYS A 56 10.64 13.73 16.95
N SER A 57 10.18 14.87 17.40
CA SER A 57 10.28 15.26 18.83
C SER A 57 9.47 14.34 19.76
N LEU A 58 8.44 13.66 19.21
CA LEU A 58 7.70 12.60 19.90
C LEU A 58 8.35 11.23 19.82
N GLY A 59 9.53 11.12 19.18
CA GLY A 59 10.22 9.86 18.93
C GLY A 59 9.60 9.02 17.82
N LEU A 60 8.79 9.63 16.93
CA LEU A 60 8.23 8.94 15.76
C LEU A 60 9.23 8.94 14.61
N LYS A 61 9.35 7.81 13.93
CA LYS A 61 10.03 7.70 12.63
C LYS A 61 9.12 8.25 11.54
N ILE A 62 9.72 8.68 10.45
CA ILE A 62 9.01 9.28 9.32
C ILE A 62 9.18 8.41 8.09
N ALA A 63 8.10 8.26 7.36
CA ALA A 63 8.09 7.60 6.07
C ALA A 63 7.23 8.37 5.07
N PHE A 64 7.47 8.15 3.78
CA PHE A 64 6.75 8.78 2.69
C PHE A 64 6.20 7.75 1.72
N ARG A 65 4.97 7.96 1.25
CA ARG A 65 4.32 7.11 0.27
C ARG A 65 3.49 7.94 -0.71
N PRO A 66 3.66 7.77 -2.04
CA PRO A 66 2.83 8.44 -3.02
C PRO A 66 1.44 7.80 -3.09
N ILE A 67 0.44 8.65 -3.36
CA ILE A 67 -0.88 8.22 -3.80
C ILE A 67 -1.14 8.87 -5.14
N LEU A 68 -1.44 8.09 -6.17
CA LEU A 68 -1.80 8.58 -7.49
C LEU A 68 -3.31 8.48 -7.69
N LEU A 69 -3.96 9.62 -7.87
CA LEU A 69 -5.36 9.72 -8.22
C LEU A 69 -5.50 9.73 -9.75
N VAL A 70 -6.37 8.89 -10.27
CA VAL A 70 -6.80 8.95 -11.67
C VAL A 70 -8.15 9.65 -11.68
N VAL A 71 -8.18 10.86 -12.24
CA VAL A 71 -9.39 11.70 -12.28
C VAL A 71 -9.91 11.82 -13.71
N GLY A 72 -11.18 12.06 -13.86
CA GLY A 72 -11.80 12.34 -15.16
C GLY A 72 -11.42 13.73 -15.69
N PRO A 73 -11.81 14.05 -16.94
CA PRO A 73 -11.49 15.33 -17.60
C PRO A 73 -11.97 16.56 -16.84
N HIS A 74 -13.04 16.44 -16.05
CA HIS A 74 -13.60 17.52 -15.24
C HIS A 74 -13.27 17.39 -13.75
N GLY A 75 -12.34 16.46 -13.40
CA GLY A 75 -11.89 16.23 -12.03
C GLY A 75 -12.72 15.21 -11.25
N GLU A 76 -13.53 14.41 -11.90
CA GLU A 76 -14.34 13.36 -11.29
C GLU A 76 -13.46 12.29 -10.64
N PHE A 77 -13.84 11.88 -9.44
CA PHE A 77 -13.19 10.78 -8.70
C PHE A 77 -14.23 10.05 -7.84
N PRO A 78 -14.34 8.71 -7.94
CA PRO A 78 -13.64 7.81 -8.89
C PRO A 78 -14.01 8.10 -10.35
N TYR A 79 -13.15 7.72 -11.29
CA TYR A 79 -13.36 7.97 -12.71
C TYR A 79 -13.61 6.67 -13.48
N GLU A 80 -14.75 6.61 -14.15
CA GLU A 80 -15.12 5.58 -15.12
C GLU A 80 -15.24 6.22 -16.50
N ASP A 81 -14.58 5.64 -17.49
CA ASP A 81 -14.65 6.15 -18.86
C ASP A 81 -15.90 5.70 -19.62
N GLU A 82 -16.07 6.17 -20.86
CA GLU A 82 -17.22 5.87 -21.72
C GLU A 82 -17.36 4.37 -22.02
N ASP A 83 -16.27 3.60 -21.94
CA ASP A 83 -16.25 2.15 -22.13
C ASP A 83 -16.57 1.37 -20.84
N GLY A 84 -16.89 2.05 -19.74
CA GLY A 84 -17.16 1.44 -18.43
C GLY A 84 -15.92 0.96 -17.71
N THR A 85 -14.74 1.49 -18.05
CA THR A 85 -13.49 1.18 -17.34
C THR A 85 -13.33 2.09 -16.13
N LEU A 86 -13.40 1.51 -14.94
CA LEU A 86 -13.04 2.21 -13.71
C LEU A 86 -11.51 2.35 -13.65
N TRP A 87 -11.03 3.57 -13.80
CA TRP A 87 -9.62 3.89 -13.79
C TRP A 87 -9.12 4.20 -12.37
N TRP A 88 -8.07 3.53 -11.98
CA TRP A 88 -7.31 3.79 -10.76
C TRP A 88 -5.84 3.46 -11.02
N HIS A 89 -4.93 3.84 -10.11
CA HIS A 89 -3.49 3.73 -10.35
C HIS A 89 -2.99 2.30 -10.66
N GLY A 90 -3.70 1.27 -10.23
CA GLY A 90 -3.33 -0.12 -10.50
C GLY A 90 -3.49 -0.54 -11.96
N VAL A 91 -4.38 0.10 -12.72
CA VAL A 91 -4.73 -0.31 -14.10
C VAL A 91 -4.35 0.73 -15.16
N ILE A 92 -3.57 1.75 -14.80
CA ILE A 92 -3.16 2.81 -15.73
C ILE A 92 -2.31 2.26 -16.88
N GLN A 93 -2.51 2.82 -18.07
CA GLN A 93 -1.82 2.45 -19.31
C GLN A 93 -1.43 3.69 -20.12
N PRO A 94 -0.44 4.47 -19.66
CA PRO A 94 0.01 5.66 -20.37
C PRO A 94 0.31 5.36 -21.83
N ASP A 95 -0.07 6.27 -22.75
CA ASP A 95 0.20 6.12 -24.17
C ASP A 95 1.72 6.17 -24.46
N ASP A 96 2.45 6.96 -23.68
CA ASP A 96 3.91 7.03 -23.68
C ASP A 96 4.43 6.79 -22.25
N PRO A 97 4.74 5.54 -21.90
CA PRO A 97 5.23 5.19 -20.55
C PRO A 97 6.51 5.93 -20.16
N GLU A 98 7.42 6.22 -21.10
CA GLU A 98 8.68 6.92 -20.78
C GLU A 98 8.42 8.35 -20.31
N LYS A 99 7.53 9.07 -21.02
CA LYS A 99 7.09 10.41 -20.59
C LYS A 99 6.35 10.36 -19.25
N TRP A 100 5.53 9.33 -19.05
CA TRP A 100 4.84 9.16 -17.79
C TRP A 100 5.81 8.98 -16.61
N PHE A 101 6.80 8.09 -16.73
CA PHE A 101 7.81 7.86 -15.68
C PHE A 101 8.67 9.10 -15.43
N GLN A 102 8.98 9.88 -16.48
CA GLN A 102 9.66 11.17 -16.32
C GLN A 102 8.81 12.14 -15.49
N SER A 103 7.55 12.31 -15.86
CA SER A 103 6.61 13.19 -15.18
C SER A 103 6.32 12.72 -13.73
N PHE A 104 6.22 11.40 -13.52
CA PHE A 104 6.03 10.82 -12.20
C PHE A 104 7.23 11.06 -11.29
N PHE A 105 8.46 10.95 -11.82
CA PHE A 105 9.65 11.30 -11.06
C PHE A 105 9.68 12.80 -10.69
N GLU A 106 9.38 13.70 -11.62
CA GLU A 106 9.36 15.14 -11.39
C GLU A 106 8.39 15.54 -10.28
N TYR A 107 7.21 14.91 -10.27
CA TYR A 107 6.25 15.06 -9.19
C TYR A 107 6.80 14.59 -7.83
N HIS A 108 7.54 13.49 -7.82
CA HIS A 108 8.10 12.89 -6.59
C HIS A 108 9.32 13.63 -6.05
N GLU A 109 10.12 14.26 -6.93
CA GLU A 109 11.47 14.72 -6.60
C GLU A 109 11.52 15.67 -5.39
N ARG A 110 10.54 16.56 -5.27
CA ARG A 110 10.49 17.49 -4.13
C ARG A 110 10.28 16.75 -2.79
N TYR A 111 9.44 15.71 -2.77
CA TYR A 111 9.21 14.90 -1.57
C TYR A 111 10.39 14.00 -1.24
N MET A 112 11.12 13.51 -2.25
CA MET A 112 12.39 12.80 -2.05
C MET A 112 13.44 13.71 -1.41
N LYS A 113 13.54 14.97 -1.84
CA LYS A 113 14.42 15.97 -1.24
C LYS A 113 14.04 16.26 0.22
N ILE A 114 12.75 16.36 0.53
CA ILE A 114 12.27 16.51 1.91
C ILE A 114 12.64 15.26 2.73
N ALA A 115 12.37 14.06 2.22
CA ALA A 115 12.72 12.82 2.91
C ALA A 115 14.22 12.70 3.20
N ALA A 116 15.08 13.10 2.25
CA ALA A 116 16.54 13.10 2.41
C ALA A 116 17.00 14.06 3.50
N ARG A 117 16.58 15.35 3.45
CA ARG A 117 17.02 16.37 4.42
C ARG A 117 16.41 16.19 5.81
N THR A 118 15.25 15.56 5.90
CA THR A 118 14.63 15.21 7.18
C THR A 118 15.00 13.82 7.68
N GLU A 119 15.88 13.11 6.99
CA GLU A 119 16.33 11.75 7.35
C GLU A 119 15.13 10.83 7.63
N ALA A 120 14.25 10.70 6.65
CA ALA A 120 13.14 9.75 6.73
C ALA A 120 13.65 8.31 6.86
N ALA A 121 12.92 7.48 7.59
CA ALA A 121 13.27 6.07 7.76
C ALA A 121 13.17 5.30 6.44
N TRP A 122 12.14 5.61 5.65
CA TRP A 122 11.97 5.04 4.32
C TRP A 122 11.07 5.90 3.41
N TYR A 123 11.16 5.62 2.12
CA TYR A 123 10.40 6.24 1.05
C TYR A 123 9.90 5.18 0.08
N SER A 124 8.59 5.14 -0.19
CA SER A 124 8.02 4.30 -1.23
C SER A 124 8.02 5.06 -2.56
N ILE A 125 8.59 4.46 -3.61
CA ILE A 125 8.67 5.08 -4.94
C ILE A 125 7.44 4.83 -5.80
N GLY A 126 6.48 4.07 -5.30
CA GLY A 126 5.20 3.76 -5.94
C GLY A 126 4.41 2.77 -5.11
N ALA A 127 3.15 2.60 -5.44
CA ALA A 127 2.26 1.65 -4.78
C ALA A 127 1.20 1.14 -5.75
N GLU A 128 0.93 -0.15 -5.72
CA GLU A 128 -0.17 -0.84 -6.41
C GLU A 128 -0.26 -0.61 -7.94
N MET A 129 0.81 -0.19 -8.60
CA MET A 129 0.80 0.10 -10.05
C MET A 129 1.06 -1.16 -10.87
N HIS A 130 0.28 -2.21 -10.61
CA HIS A 130 0.53 -3.56 -11.12
C HIS A 130 0.45 -3.67 -12.65
N SER A 131 -0.31 -2.83 -13.34
CA SER A 131 -0.29 -2.76 -14.80
C SER A 131 1.07 -2.31 -15.37
N LEU A 132 1.80 -1.47 -14.62
CA LEU A 132 3.10 -0.95 -15.02
C LEU A 132 4.28 -1.79 -14.49
N THR A 133 4.13 -2.51 -13.39
CA THR A 133 5.21 -3.36 -12.85
C THR A 133 5.22 -4.75 -13.47
N SER A 134 4.03 -5.39 -13.54
CA SER A 134 3.88 -6.79 -13.96
C SER A 134 2.97 -6.99 -15.17
N GLY A 135 2.25 -5.96 -15.61
CA GLY A 135 1.23 -6.08 -16.67
C GLY A 135 -0.12 -6.59 -16.16
N LEU A 136 -0.23 -6.98 -14.90
CA LEU A 136 -1.47 -7.44 -14.29
C LEU A 136 -2.53 -6.33 -14.34
N GLY A 137 -3.77 -6.68 -14.71
CA GLY A 137 -4.87 -5.71 -14.80
C GLY A 137 -4.82 -4.78 -16.02
N SER A 138 -3.79 -4.88 -16.87
CA SER A 138 -3.77 -4.15 -18.15
C SER A 138 -4.89 -4.67 -19.07
N ARG A 139 -5.58 -3.77 -19.79
CA ARG A 139 -6.79 -4.14 -20.53
C ARG A 139 -6.66 -3.95 -22.04
N ASN A 140 -6.56 -2.78 -22.56
CA ASN A 140 -6.70 -2.49 -23.98
C ASN A 140 -5.46 -1.84 -24.61
N PRO A 141 -4.57 -2.62 -25.27
CA PRO A 141 -4.51 -4.08 -25.30
C PRO A 141 -3.98 -4.66 -23.97
N PRO A 142 -4.40 -5.88 -23.59
CA PRO A 142 -3.84 -6.53 -22.42
C PRO A 142 -2.34 -6.77 -22.64
N ARG A 143 -1.53 -6.42 -21.67
CA ARG A 143 -0.07 -6.62 -21.70
C ARG A 143 0.28 -7.82 -20.84
N ARG A 144 1.11 -8.71 -21.39
CA ARG A 144 1.62 -9.85 -20.62
C ARG A 144 2.62 -9.41 -19.56
N PHE A 145 3.36 -8.32 -19.82
CA PHE A 145 4.40 -7.78 -18.97
C PHE A 145 4.22 -6.29 -18.74
N GLY A 146 4.63 -5.84 -17.56
CA GLY A 146 4.77 -4.43 -17.25
C GLY A 146 6.02 -3.79 -17.84
N ARG A 147 6.51 -2.77 -17.18
CA ARG A 147 7.70 -2.00 -17.55
C ARG A 147 8.71 -1.95 -16.37
N PRO A 148 9.18 -3.11 -15.88
CA PRO A 148 10.17 -3.14 -14.79
C PRO A 148 11.50 -2.47 -15.19
N ASP A 149 11.79 -2.33 -16.47
CA ASP A 149 12.89 -1.52 -17.00
C ASP A 149 12.76 -0.04 -16.58
N LEU A 150 11.59 0.56 -16.76
CA LEU A 150 11.35 1.95 -16.39
C LEU A 150 11.28 2.14 -14.87
N TRP A 151 10.73 1.16 -14.14
CA TRP A 151 10.78 1.15 -12.67
C TRP A 151 12.22 1.11 -12.15
N LEU A 152 13.09 0.31 -12.77
CA LEU A 152 14.51 0.27 -12.43
C LEU A 152 15.18 1.62 -12.67
N HIS A 153 14.91 2.28 -13.79
CA HIS A 153 15.41 3.63 -14.07
C HIS A 153 14.92 4.65 -13.03
N LEU A 154 13.63 4.61 -12.68
CA LEU A 154 13.05 5.44 -11.62
C LEU A 154 13.76 5.20 -10.29
N ALA A 155 13.98 3.92 -9.92
CA ALA A 155 14.64 3.55 -8.68
C ALA A 155 16.08 4.09 -8.57
N TYR A 156 16.85 4.05 -9.64
CA TYR A 156 18.19 4.65 -9.65
C TYR A 156 18.15 6.17 -9.46
N ARG A 157 17.25 6.86 -10.14
CA ARG A 157 17.07 8.31 -9.96
C ARG A 157 16.60 8.65 -8.56
N ALA A 158 15.65 7.87 -8.01
CA ALA A 158 15.15 8.02 -6.65
C ALA A 158 16.28 7.79 -5.61
N ARG A 159 17.12 6.77 -5.79
CA ARG A 159 18.26 6.53 -4.92
C ARG A 159 19.24 7.71 -4.89
N ASN A 160 19.49 8.34 -6.03
CA ASN A 160 20.33 9.53 -6.10
C ASN A 160 19.71 10.72 -5.34
N ALA A 161 18.39 10.91 -5.42
CA ALA A 161 17.69 11.99 -4.73
C ALA A 161 17.56 11.75 -3.21
N LEU A 162 17.30 10.52 -2.80
CA LEU A 162 17.11 10.10 -1.40
C LEU A 162 18.44 9.95 -0.63
N GLY A 163 19.51 9.62 -1.35
CA GLY A 163 20.80 9.27 -0.74
C GLY A 163 20.78 7.91 -0.01
N PRO A 164 21.90 7.53 0.63
CA PRO A 164 22.07 6.18 1.18
C PRO A 164 21.38 5.95 2.53
N ARG A 165 20.95 7.00 3.23
CA ARG A 165 20.36 6.90 4.57
C ARG A 165 18.88 6.57 4.58
N VAL A 166 18.15 6.99 3.55
CA VAL A 166 16.72 6.74 3.41
C VAL A 166 16.51 5.39 2.73
N LYS A 167 15.85 4.45 3.40
CA LYS A 167 15.49 3.17 2.77
C LYS A 167 14.46 3.38 1.67
N MET A 168 14.61 2.68 0.57
CA MET A 168 13.73 2.77 -0.59
C MET A 168 12.94 1.49 -0.75
N THR A 169 11.64 1.62 -1.03
CA THR A 169 10.73 0.50 -1.22
C THR A 169 9.68 0.81 -2.29
N TYR A 170 8.85 -0.19 -2.59
CA TYR A 170 7.64 -0.09 -3.41
C TYR A 170 6.54 -0.91 -2.73
N GLY A 171 5.29 -0.43 -2.75
CA GLY A 171 4.13 -1.11 -2.19
C GLY A 171 3.46 -2.00 -3.23
N ALA A 172 3.74 -3.31 -3.22
CA ALA A 172 3.04 -4.25 -4.08
C ALA A 172 1.65 -4.57 -3.54
N ASN A 173 0.66 -4.59 -4.41
CA ASN A 173 -0.70 -4.98 -4.06
C ASN A 173 -0.75 -6.47 -3.65
N TYR A 174 -1.42 -6.77 -2.52
CA TYR A 174 -1.71 -8.13 -2.06
C TYR A 174 -3.20 -8.26 -1.75
N THR A 175 -3.96 -8.68 -2.75
CA THR A 175 -5.43 -8.66 -2.75
C THR A 175 -6.02 -10.01 -3.18
N ASP A 176 -7.36 -10.07 -3.28
CA ASP A 176 -8.09 -11.22 -3.85
C ASP A 176 -8.11 -11.20 -5.40
N GLN A 177 -7.22 -10.45 -6.04
CA GLN A 177 -6.97 -10.57 -7.46
C GLN A 177 -6.12 -11.82 -7.71
N TYR A 178 -6.53 -12.63 -8.68
CA TYR A 178 -5.79 -13.84 -9.04
C TYR A 178 -4.82 -13.62 -10.20
N VAL A 179 -3.77 -14.40 -10.17
CA VAL A 179 -2.82 -14.60 -11.26
C VAL A 179 -3.11 -15.95 -11.90
N LEU A 180 -3.03 -16.05 -13.22
CA LEU A 180 -3.23 -17.30 -13.94
C LEU A 180 -1.85 -17.88 -14.33
N GLU A 181 -1.51 -19.02 -13.73
CA GLU A 181 -0.25 -19.73 -13.94
C GLU A 181 -0.55 -21.15 -14.42
N ASP A 182 -0.18 -21.49 -15.67
CA ASP A 182 -0.44 -22.81 -16.28
C ASP A 182 -1.89 -23.31 -16.13
N GLY A 183 -2.86 -22.39 -16.23
CA GLY A 183 -4.27 -22.69 -16.05
C GLY A 183 -4.75 -22.76 -14.61
N VAL A 184 -3.86 -22.59 -13.63
CA VAL A 184 -4.17 -22.55 -12.20
C VAL A 184 -4.30 -21.10 -11.73
N ARG A 185 -5.36 -20.83 -10.94
CA ARG A 185 -5.55 -19.52 -10.33
C ARG A 185 -4.84 -19.46 -8.97
N THR A 186 -3.90 -18.53 -8.84
CA THR A 186 -3.23 -18.23 -7.58
C THR A 186 -3.57 -16.82 -7.13
N TRP A 187 -4.03 -16.69 -5.89
CA TRP A 187 -4.53 -15.42 -5.37
C TRP A 187 -3.44 -14.65 -4.63
N GLY A 188 -3.38 -13.35 -4.82
CA GLY A 188 -2.39 -12.51 -4.14
C GLY A 188 -1.98 -11.26 -4.92
N GLY A 189 -2.69 -10.91 -6.00
CA GLY A 189 -2.49 -9.67 -6.77
C GLY A 189 -1.09 -9.52 -7.33
N GLU A 190 -0.57 -8.30 -7.27
CA GLU A 190 0.74 -7.94 -7.83
C GLU A 190 1.90 -8.71 -7.19
N PHE A 191 1.88 -8.90 -5.87
CA PHE A 191 2.96 -9.62 -5.19
C PHE A 191 3.05 -11.08 -5.64
N GLU A 192 1.91 -11.73 -5.87
CA GLU A 192 1.87 -13.09 -6.41
C GLU A 192 2.32 -13.12 -7.87
N GLN A 193 2.00 -12.10 -8.68
CA GLN A 193 2.55 -11.99 -10.03
C GLN A 193 4.08 -11.84 -10.00
N TRP A 194 4.62 -11.05 -9.08
CA TRP A 194 6.07 -10.94 -8.91
C TRP A 194 6.71 -12.28 -8.49
N ARG A 195 6.06 -13.03 -7.57
CA ARG A 195 6.53 -14.37 -7.22
C ARG A 195 6.63 -15.26 -8.47
N HIS A 196 5.57 -15.30 -9.25
CA HIS A 196 5.55 -16.06 -10.50
C HIS A 196 6.68 -15.59 -11.44
N ASP A 197 6.71 -14.30 -11.79
CA ASP A 197 7.63 -13.75 -12.79
C ASP A 197 9.12 -13.86 -12.36
N LEU A 198 9.40 -13.85 -11.05
CA LEU A 198 10.75 -14.00 -10.54
C LEU A 198 11.22 -15.47 -10.44
N THR A 199 10.29 -16.42 -10.36
CA THR A 199 10.61 -17.84 -10.08
C THR A 199 10.35 -18.79 -11.23
N PHE A 200 9.53 -18.42 -12.23
CA PHE A 200 9.26 -19.30 -13.38
C PHE A 200 10.47 -19.47 -14.28
N ALA A 201 10.48 -20.56 -15.08
CA ALA A 201 11.52 -20.82 -16.06
C ALA A 201 11.24 -20.03 -17.35
N ALA A 202 11.82 -18.84 -17.47
CA ALA A 202 11.73 -18.01 -18.69
C ALA A 202 12.32 -18.75 -19.90
N ARG A 203 11.60 -18.74 -21.03
CA ARG A 203 11.96 -19.50 -22.24
C ARG A 203 12.13 -18.62 -23.48
N THR A 204 11.42 -17.50 -23.55
CA THR A 204 11.51 -16.56 -24.67
C THR A 204 12.40 -15.38 -24.30
N ASP A 205 12.95 -14.69 -25.30
CA ASP A 205 13.79 -13.50 -25.07
C ASP A 205 13.04 -12.41 -24.29
N ASP A 206 11.73 -12.25 -24.52
CA ASP A 206 10.92 -11.28 -23.82
C ASP A 206 10.70 -11.68 -22.34
N GLU A 207 10.47 -12.95 -22.06
CA GLU A 207 10.36 -13.47 -20.69
C GLU A 207 11.68 -13.33 -19.94
N ILE A 208 12.80 -13.67 -20.57
CA ILE A 208 14.14 -13.55 -19.99
C ILE A 208 14.44 -12.08 -19.67
N ARG A 209 14.14 -11.18 -20.60
CA ARG A 209 14.35 -9.74 -20.43
C ARG A 209 13.48 -9.18 -19.34
N HIS A 210 12.18 -9.50 -19.32
CA HIS A 210 11.25 -9.08 -18.25
C HIS A 210 11.75 -9.55 -16.89
N GLN A 211 12.04 -10.84 -16.74
CA GLN A 211 12.53 -11.42 -15.48
C GLN A 211 13.83 -10.76 -15.02
N GLN A 212 14.75 -10.47 -15.92
CA GLN A 212 16.02 -9.81 -15.58
C GLN A 212 15.79 -8.38 -15.05
N TYR A 213 14.94 -7.58 -15.72
CA TYR A 213 14.63 -6.23 -15.26
C TYR A 213 13.88 -6.25 -13.94
N LEU A 214 12.94 -7.17 -13.75
CA LEU A 214 12.20 -7.31 -12.51
C LEU A 214 13.11 -7.71 -11.34
N ARG A 215 14.06 -8.63 -11.56
CA ARG A 215 15.10 -8.98 -10.57
C ARG A 215 15.97 -7.78 -10.22
N ASN A 216 16.40 -7.02 -11.19
CA ASN A 216 17.21 -5.83 -10.96
C ASN A 216 16.41 -4.77 -10.20
N PHE A 217 15.13 -4.57 -10.53
CA PHE A 217 14.25 -3.68 -9.78
C PHE A 217 14.08 -4.14 -8.33
N TRP A 218 13.76 -5.43 -8.10
CA TRP A 218 13.70 -6.03 -6.77
C TRP A 218 14.98 -5.78 -5.96
N ASN A 219 16.14 -5.97 -6.58
CA ASN A 219 17.44 -5.80 -5.93
C ASN A 219 17.73 -4.36 -5.52
N THR A 220 17.21 -3.36 -6.21
CA THR A 220 17.39 -1.94 -5.85
C THR A 220 16.58 -1.51 -4.64
N LEU A 221 15.52 -2.22 -4.30
CA LEU A 221 14.70 -1.96 -3.12
C LEU A 221 15.41 -2.45 -1.85
N ASP A 222 15.28 -1.74 -0.74
CA ASP A 222 15.86 -2.15 0.54
C ASP A 222 14.98 -3.20 1.25
N PHE A 223 13.68 -3.15 1.01
CA PHE A 223 12.68 -4.13 1.45
C PHE A 223 11.46 -4.06 0.54
N ILE A 224 10.54 -5.01 0.64
CA ILE A 224 9.33 -5.04 -0.16
C ILE A 224 8.15 -4.57 0.68
N GLY A 225 7.51 -3.49 0.23
CA GLY A 225 6.24 -3.02 0.78
C GLY A 225 5.07 -3.82 0.23
N LEU A 226 4.03 -3.95 1.05
CA LEU A 226 2.76 -4.54 0.64
C LEU A 226 1.61 -3.61 0.99
N ASP A 227 0.64 -3.51 0.10
CA ASP A 227 -0.68 -2.94 0.34
C ASP A 227 -1.65 -4.11 0.43
N TYR A 228 -2.09 -4.41 1.66
CA TYR A 228 -2.72 -5.68 2.02
C TYR A 228 -4.23 -5.53 2.17
N TYR A 229 -4.98 -6.08 1.23
CA TYR A 229 -6.44 -6.07 1.25
C TYR A 229 -7.04 -7.44 0.87
N ARG A 230 -6.69 -8.47 1.66
CA ARG A 230 -7.27 -9.81 1.54
C ARG A 230 -8.51 -9.93 2.40
N ALA A 231 -9.58 -10.50 1.84
CA ALA A 231 -10.80 -10.79 2.57
C ALA A 231 -10.55 -11.86 3.66
N LEU A 232 -10.98 -11.59 4.89
CA LEU A 232 -10.93 -12.57 5.99
C LEU A 232 -12.23 -13.38 6.13
N GLY A 233 -13.09 -13.29 5.12
CA GLY A 233 -14.36 -13.99 5.09
C GLY A 233 -15.05 -13.90 3.73
N ALA A 234 -16.13 -14.62 3.54
CA ALA A 234 -16.93 -14.63 2.33
C ALA A 234 -18.26 -13.87 2.52
N ALA A 235 -18.72 -13.20 1.46
CA ALA A 235 -19.91 -12.35 1.52
C ALA A 235 -21.21 -13.11 1.81
N ASP A 236 -21.29 -14.37 1.37
CA ASP A 236 -22.44 -15.25 1.48
C ASP A 236 -22.54 -15.98 2.83
N LYS A 237 -21.64 -15.68 3.78
CA LYS A 237 -21.62 -16.32 5.10
C LYS A 237 -22.27 -15.45 6.16
N ASP A 238 -22.87 -16.13 7.13
CA ASP A 238 -23.25 -15.55 8.41
C ASP A 238 -22.08 -15.61 9.37
N TYR A 239 -21.97 -14.59 10.21
CA TYR A 239 -20.87 -14.44 11.17
C TYR A 239 -21.41 -14.32 12.59
N PRO A 240 -20.69 -14.89 13.59
CA PRO A 240 -21.06 -14.78 14.98
C PRO A 240 -21.14 -13.31 15.42
N ALA A 241 -22.13 -12.96 16.23
CA ALA A 241 -22.26 -11.64 16.83
C ALA A 241 -21.25 -11.42 17.98
N GLY A 242 -20.76 -12.50 18.60
CA GLY A 242 -19.79 -12.42 19.68
C GLY A 242 -18.38 -12.16 19.17
N TYR A 243 -17.68 -11.19 19.79
CA TYR A 243 -16.34 -10.77 19.40
C TYR A 243 -15.33 -11.92 19.33
N ASP A 244 -15.22 -12.71 20.41
CA ASP A 244 -14.24 -13.81 20.49
C ASP A 244 -14.53 -14.92 19.47
N ASP A 245 -15.80 -15.21 19.20
CA ASP A 245 -16.17 -16.22 18.22
C ASP A 245 -15.94 -15.71 16.79
N LEU A 246 -16.15 -14.44 16.56
CA LEU A 246 -15.84 -13.82 15.27
C LEU A 246 -14.33 -13.90 14.99
N ILE A 247 -13.46 -13.55 15.92
CA ILE A 247 -12.01 -13.68 15.77
C ILE A 247 -11.62 -15.12 15.42
N LYS A 248 -12.18 -16.12 16.08
CA LYS A 248 -11.92 -17.55 15.78
C LYS A 248 -12.26 -17.92 14.33
N VAL A 249 -13.28 -17.28 13.75
CA VAL A 249 -13.67 -17.51 12.35
C VAL A 249 -12.74 -16.78 11.37
N LEU A 250 -12.29 -15.57 11.69
CA LEU A 250 -11.45 -14.75 10.80
C LEU A 250 -9.96 -15.14 10.82
N THR A 251 -9.45 -15.54 11.97
CA THR A 251 -8.03 -15.83 12.18
C THR A 251 -7.46 -16.88 11.22
N PRO A 252 -8.15 -18.00 10.91
CA PRO A 252 -7.63 -18.99 9.96
C PRO A 252 -7.30 -18.43 8.59
N PHE A 253 -8.11 -17.49 8.07
CA PHE A 253 -7.82 -16.82 6.80
C PHE A 253 -6.52 -16.02 6.89
N SER A 254 -6.37 -15.20 7.92
CA SER A 254 -5.18 -14.39 8.11
C SER A 254 -3.91 -15.25 8.30
N PHE A 255 -3.97 -16.34 9.05
CA PHE A 255 -2.84 -17.27 9.16
C PHE A 255 -2.48 -17.92 7.83
N GLN A 256 -3.47 -18.32 7.02
CA GLN A 256 -3.21 -18.90 5.72
C GLN A 256 -2.52 -17.88 4.80
N TYR A 257 -2.94 -16.61 4.84
CA TYR A 257 -2.32 -15.55 4.04
C TYR A 257 -0.90 -15.22 4.52
N ALA A 258 -0.66 -15.20 5.82
CA ALA A 258 0.69 -15.05 6.38
C ALA A 258 1.63 -16.18 5.91
N LEU A 259 1.14 -17.42 5.93
CA LEU A 259 1.88 -18.59 5.42
C LEU A 259 2.17 -18.47 3.93
N ASN A 260 1.18 -18.08 3.13
CA ASN A 260 1.32 -17.89 1.68
C ASN A 260 2.37 -16.80 1.37
N LEU A 261 2.30 -15.65 2.05
CA LEU A 261 3.29 -14.57 1.90
C LEU A 261 4.71 -15.03 2.24
N ARG A 262 4.87 -15.74 3.37
CA ARG A 262 6.17 -16.26 3.79
C ARG A 262 6.74 -17.27 2.78
N ASN A 263 5.90 -18.18 2.28
CA ASN A 263 6.30 -19.15 1.28
C ASN A 263 6.69 -18.49 -0.05
N ALA A 264 5.90 -17.52 -0.51
CA ALA A 264 6.19 -16.75 -1.73
C ALA A 264 7.51 -15.99 -1.61
N LEU A 265 7.72 -15.27 -0.51
CA LEU A 265 8.97 -14.58 -0.23
C LEU A 265 10.17 -15.52 -0.20
N THR A 266 10.03 -16.69 0.44
CA THR A 266 11.08 -17.71 0.50
C THR A 266 11.43 -18.21 -0.90
N GLN A 267 10.45 -18.49 -1.75
CA GLN A 267 10.67 -18.89 -3.13
C GLN A 267 11.43 -17.82 -3.92
N ILE A 268 11.03 -16.55 -3.79
CA ILE A 268 11.72 -15.44 -4.47
C ILE A 268 13.16 -15.34 -3.97
N ASN A 269 13.39 -15.34 -2.66
CA ASN A 269 14.72 -15.21 -2.08
C ASN A 269 15.67 -16.35 -2.51
N HIS A 270 15.15 -17.57 -2.75
CA HIS A 270 15.93 -18.69 -3.31
C HIS A 270 16.20 -18.59 -4.83
N SER A 271 15.55 -17.67 -5.53
CA SER A 271 15.69 -17.56 -7.01
C SER A 271 16.84 -16.67 -7.45
N ALA A 272 17.94 -16.62 -6.70
CA ALA A 272 19.15 -15.85 -7.01
C ALA A 272 18.92 -14.32 -7.05
N VAL A 273 18.05 -13.82 -6.21
CA VAL A 273 17.85 -12.38 -5.94
C VAL A 273 18.36 -12.03 -4.53
N THR A 274 18.57 -10.74 -4.27
CA THR A 274 18.91 -10.28 -2.93
C THR A 274 17.78 -10.58 -1.96
N GLU A 275 18.12 -11.20 -0.82
CA GLU A 275 17.15 -11.52 0.23
C GLU A 275 16.50 -10.25 0.77
N LYS A 276 15.18 -10.26 0.87
CA LYS A 276 14.35 -9.16 1.35
C LYS A 276 13.43 -9.65 2.48
N TYR A 277 12.95 -8.68 3.26
CA TYR A 277 11.83 -8.84 4.17
C TYR A 277 10.63 -8.04 3.66
N LEU A 278 9.44 -8.37 4.17
CA LEU A 278 8.20 -7.65 3.86
C LEU A 278 7.89 -6.61 4.93
N ALA A 279 7.16 -5.56 4.52
CA ALA A 279 6.59 -4.55 5.40
C ALA A 279 5.23 -4.14 4.83
N ILE A 280 4.16 -4.33 5.57
CA ILE A 280 2.86 -3.83 5.15
C ILE A 280 2.89 -2.29 5.28
N GLN A 281 2.71 -1.61 4.15
CA GLN A 281 2.66 -0.15 4.08
C GLN A 281 1.22 0.35 4.25
N GLU A 282 0.27 -0.48 3.86
CA GLU A 282 -1.14 -0.16 3.92
C GLU A 282 -1.97 -1.40 4.19
N VAL A 283 -2.78 -1.35 5.23
CA VAL A 283 -3.87 -2.27 5.51
C VAL A 283 -4.93 -1.55 6.34
N GLY A 284 -6.19 -1.79 6.04
CA GLY A 284 -7.28 -1.18 6.78
C GLY A 284 -8.59 -1.93 6.65
N TYR A 285 -9.42 -1.72 7.64
CA TYR A 285 -10.81 -2.19 7.66
C TYR A 285 -11.70 -1.01 8.04
N ARG A 286 -12.78 -0.80 7.29
CA ARG A 286 -13.79 0.20 7.66
C ARG A 286 -14.50 -0.21 8.95
N SER A 287 -15.02 0.76 9.68
CA SER A 287 -15.80 0.51 10.89
C SER A 287 -17.27 0.23 10.59
N VAL A 288 -17.51 -0.71 9.69
CA VAL A 288 -18.83 -1.11 9.23
C VAL A 288 -19.04 -2.62 9.34
N GLU A 289 -20.29 -3.04 9.22
CA GLU A 289 -20.65 -4.46 9.26
C GLU A 289 -19.91 -5.24 8.16
N LYS A 290 -19.40 -6.43 8.49
CA LYS A 290 -18.65 -7.32 7.58
C LYS A 290 -17.50 -6.65 6.80
N CYS A 291 -16.87 -5.62 7.37
CA CYS A 291 -15.75 -4.90 6.75
C CYS A 291 -14.58 -5.79 6.30
N PHE A 292 -14.47 -6.97 6.87
CA PHE A 292 -13.45 -7.98 6.57
C PHE A 292 -13.73 -8.81 5.31
N VAL A 293 -14.90 -8.66 4.70
CA VAL A 293 -15.28 -9.39 3.47
C VAL A 293 -14.75 -8.70 2.21
N SER A 294 -14.77 -7.37 2.20
CA SER A 294 -14.26 -6.55 1.09
C SER A 294 -13.48 -5.37 1.66
N PRO A 295 -12.29 -5.62 2.24
CA PRO A 295 -11.56 -4.61 3.01
C PRO A 295 -11.11 -3.40 2.18
N TYR A 296 -11.01 -3.53 0.85
CA TYR A 296 -10.62 -2.48 -0.08
C TYR A 296 -11.74 -1.49 -0.43
N LEU A 297 -13.01 -1.81 -0.10
CA LEU A 297 -14.12 -0.94 -0.46
C LEU A 297 -14.08 0.37 0.34
N TYR A 298 -14.16 1.47 -0.39
CA TYR A 298 -14.41 2.79 0.16
C TYR A 298 -15.87 2.96 0.57
N GLU A 299 -16.27 4.16 0.92
CA GLU A 299 -17.61 4.45 1.41
C GLU A 299 -18.69 4.10 0.39
N ASP A 300 -19.71 3.35 0.85
CA ASP A 300 -20.94 3.09 0.13
C ASP A 300 -22.13 3.85 0.75
N GLY A 301 -21.93 4.52 1.87
CA GLY A 301 -22.92 5.32 2.58
C GLY A 301 -24.09 4.54 3.21
N HIS A 302 -24.16 3.23 2.98
CA HIS A 302 -25.32 2.41 3.32
C HIS A 302 -25.02 1.28 4.31
N THR A 303 -23.76 0.81 4.37
CA THR A 303 -23.38 -0.28 5.28
C THR A 303 -23.44 0.17 6.74
N PRO A 304 -24.17 -0.54 7.63
CA PRO A 304 -24.28 -0.18 9.03
C PRO A 304 -22.92 -0.09 9.73
N ILE A 305 -22.77 0.90 10.61
CA ILE A 305 -21.56 1.07 11.42
C ILE A 305 -21.44 -0.07 12.41
N ASN A 306 -20.23 -0.67 12.46
CA ASN A 306 -19.91 -1.74 13.40
C ASN A 306 -18.44 -1.71 13.82
N TYR A 307 -18.15 -1.09 14.97
CA TYR A 307 -16.79 -0.97 15.51
C TYR A 307 -16.21 -2.30 16.01
N GLN A 308 -17.06 -3.24 16.39
CA GLN A 308 -16.63 -4.58 16.81
C GLN A 308 -16.11 -5.40 15.63
N HIS A 309 -16.74 -5.27 14.46
CA HIS A 309 -16.27 -5.94 13.25
C HIS A 309 -14.91 -5.38 12.78
N GLN A 310 -14.71 -4.06 12.86
CA GLN A 310 -13.40 -3.47 12.59
C GLN A 310 -12.33 -3.99 13.56
N ALA A 311 -12.63 -3.98 14.85
CA ALA A 311 -11.72 -4.46 15.88
C ALA A 311 -11.37 -5.94 15.71
N ALA A 312 -12.36 -6.80 15.43
CA ALA A 312 -12.15 -8.22 15.22
C ALA A 312 -11.29 -8.51 13.98
N ALA A 313 -11.49 -7.75 12.88
CA ALA A 313 -10.65 -7.86 11.70
C ALA A 313 -9.19 -7.49 12.00
N TRP A 314 -8.96 -6.41 12.74
CA TRP A 314 -7.63 -6.01 13.19
C TRP A 314 -6.99 -7.03 14.13
N ASP A 315 -7.72 -7.58 15.09
CA ASP A 315 -7.20 -8.58 16.03
C ASP A 315 -6.80 -9.87 15.30
N ALA A 316 -7.66 -10.37 14.40
CA ALA A 316 -7.35 -11.54 13.58
C ALA A 316 -6.13 -11.34 12.69
N LEU A 317 -5.99 -10.16 12.07
CA LEU A 317 -4.83 -9.81 11.24
C LEU A 317 -3.54 -9.76 12.07
N LEU A 318 -3.53 -8.99 13.15
CA LEU A 318 -2.33 -8.76 13.95
C LEU A 318 -1.88 -10.01 14.70
N MET A 319 -2.82 -10.85 15.13
CA MET A 319 -2.51 -12.15 15.73
C MET A 319 -1.67 -13.02 14.78
N SER A 320 -1.98 -12.98 13.50
CA SER A 320 -1.31 -13.81 12.49
C SER A 320 0.00 -13.20 11.98
N LEU A 321 -0.02 -11.90 11.65
CA LEU A 321 1.09 -11.22 11.00
C LEU A 321 2.06 -10.57 12.01
N TRP A 322 1.57 -10.09 13.16
CA TRP A 322 2.41 -9.39 14.13
C TRP A 322 2.97 -10.33 15.20
N ASN A 323 2.16 -11.19 15.81
CA ASN A 323 2.63 -12.14 16.82
C ASN A 323 3.47 -13.29 16.25
N SER A 324 3.17 -13.74 15.03
CA SER A 324 3.94 -14.77 14.33
C SER A 324 5.06 -14.18 13.48
N GLN A 325 5.23 -12.87 13.53
CA GLN A 325 6.26 -12.19 12.79
C GLN A 325 7.63 -12.66 13.22
N SER A 326 8.51 -12.50 12.36
CA SER A 326 9.89 -12.83 12.54
C SER A 326 10.70 -11.96 11.61
N ASP A 327 11.83 -12.44 11.20
CA ASP A 327 12.73 -11.73 10.32
C ASP A 327 12.14 -11.36 8.95
N TRP A 328 11.06 -12.05 8.53
CA TRP A 328 10.47 -11.88 7.21
C TRP A 328 9.38 -10.78 7.12
N MET A 329 8.72 -10.40 8.26
CA MET A 329 7.70 -9.34 8.33
C MET A 329 8.06 -8.35 9.44
N ARG A 330 8.26 -7.07 9.13
CA ARG A 330 8.84 -6.11 10.09
C ARG A 330 7.99 -4.91 10.43
N SER A 331 6.92 -4.65 9.71
CA SER A 331 5.98 -3.56 10.04
C SER A 331 4.59 -3.78 9.50
N VAL A 332 3.61 -3.13 10.13
CA VAL A 332 2.22 -3.06 9.68
C VAL A 332 1.79 -1.59 9.72
N GLY A 333 1.49 -1.04 8.53
CA GLY A 333 1.00 0.33 8.35
C GLY A 333 -0.53 0.37 8.36
N VAL A 334 -1.09 1.11 9.30
CA VAL A 334 -2.55 1.26 9.46
C VAL A 334 -3.08 2.29 8.46
N TRP A 335 -3.97 1.89 7.59
CA TRP A 335 -4.74 2.75 6.72
C TRP A 335 -6.10 3.06 7.37
N GLN A 336 -6.46 4.31 7.58
CA GLN A 336 -5.70 5.54 7.51
C GLN A 336 -6.20 6.52 8.60
N VAL A 337 -5.49 7.63 8.76
CA VAL A 337 -5.98 8.76 9.56
C VAL A 337 -5.94 10.01 8.69
N LEU A 338 -7.06 10.71 8.57
CA LEU A 338 -7.18 11.96 7.83
C LEU A 338 -6.97 13.16 8.76
N VAL A 339 -6.28 14.19 8.26
CA VAL A 339 -5.87 15.35 9.05
C VAL A 339 -7.03 16.29 9.35
N ASP A 340 -7.94 16.39 8.42
CA ASP A 340 -9.13 17.26 8.42
C ASP A 340 -10.38 16.59 9.00
N GLU A 341 -10.28 15.31 9.35
CA GLU A 341 -11.37 14.53 9.90
C GLU A 341 -11.42 14.67 11.43
N ASP A 342 -12.55 15.07 11.99
CA ASP A 342 -12.78 14.97 13.43
C ASP A 342 -13.14 13.53 13.80
N THR A 343 -12.11 12.69 13.78
CA THR A 343 -12.22 11.24 13.97
C THR A 343 -12.57 10.85 15.40
N ASP A 344 -12.59 11.82 16.33
CA ASP A 344 -12.80 11.53 17.75
C ASP A 344 -14.25 11.63 18.17
N THR A 345 -15.01 12.48 17.49
CA THR A 345 -16.37 12.81 17.87
C THR A 345 -17.40 12.35 16.84
N SER A 346 -16.99 12.13 15.60
CA SER A 346 -17.90 11.68 14.56
C SER A 346 -18.08 10.16 14.59
N ILE A 347 -19.33 9.73 14.63
CA ILE A 347 -19.71 8.35 14.36
C ILE A 347 -19.62 8.16 12.86
N ASN A 348 -18.61 7.43 12.38
CA ASN A 348 -18.40 7.22 10.97
C ASN A 348 -17.99 5.79 10.63
N GLY A 349 -18.27 5.38 9.40
CA GLY A 349 -17.92 4.08 8.84
C GLY A 349 -16.51 4.01 8.23
N GLY A 350 -15.67 5.01 8.44
CA GLY A 350 -14.33 5.12 7.82
C GLY A 350 -13.29 4.17 8.41
N PHE A 351 -12.10 4.22 7.82
CA PHE A 351 -10.96 3.37 8.20
C PHE A 351 -10.27 3.77 9.50
N SER A 352 -10.32 5.07 9.88
CA SER A 352 -9.61 5.56 11.05
C SER A 352 -9.94 4.77 12.32
N PRO A 353 -8.95 4.31 13.08
CA PRO A 353 -9.18 3.69 14.40
C PRO A 353 -9.46 4.71 15.49
N LEU A 354 -9.17 6.00 15.25
CA LEU A 354 -9.36 7.05 16.26
C LEU A 354 -10.83 7.27 16.56
N GLY A 355 -11.17 7.49 17.81
CA GLY A 355 -12.55 7.60 18.29
C GLY A 355 -13.32 6.28 18.34
N LYS A 356 -12.68 5.15 18.05
CA LYS A 356 -13.28 3.81 18.00
C LYS A 356 -12.60 2.91 19.04
N GLU A 357 -13.08 2.99 20.27
CA GLU A 357 -12.42 2.36 21.43
C GLU A 357 -12.09 0.87 21.23
N PRO A 358 -12.97 0.01 20.67
CA PRO A 358 -12.63 -1.40 20.48
C PRO A 358 -11.38 -1.58 19.61
N THR A 359 -11.27 -0.86 18.50
CA THR A 359 -10.13 -0.94 17.61
C THR A 359 -8.85 -0.37 18.24
N GLN A 360 -8.97 0.74 18.97
CA GLN A 360 -7.83 1.33 19.70
C GLN A 360 -7.26 0.38 20.74
N GLN A 361 -8.09 -0.38 21.46
CA GLN A 361 -7.65 -1.38 22.43
C GLN A 361 -6.90 -2.52 21.72
N VAL A 362 -7.37 -2.97 20.56
CA VAL A 362 -6.66 -3.97 19.76
C VAL A 362 -5.30 -3.45 19.34
N LEU A 363 -5.20 -2.24 18.79
CA LEU A 363 -3.90 -1.68 18.36
C LEU A 363 -2.94 -1.53 19.55
N LYS A 364 -3.39 -1.05 20.69
CA LYS A 364 -2.58 -0.94 21.92
C LYS A 364 -2.06 -2.31 22.38
N LYS A 365 -2.90 -3.36 22.35
CA LYS A 365 -2.52 -4.73 22.70
C LYS A 365 -1.30 -5.24 21.93
N TYR A 366 -1.16 -4.84 20.64
CA TYR A 366 -0.07 -5.31 19.79
C TYR A 366 1.09 -4.33 19.67
N PHE A 367 0.85 -3.04 19.75
CA PHE A 367 1.86 -2.02 19.47
C PHE A 367 2.53 -1.45 20.72
N LEU A 368 1.89 -1.52 21.89
CA LEU A 368 2.56 -1.17 23.13
C LEU A 368 3.41 -2.35 23.64
N PRO A 369 4.54 -2.08 24.32
CA PRO A 369 5.29 -3.13 25.00
C PRO A 369 4.38 -3.86 25.97
N ALA A 370 4.55 -5.19 26.09
CA ALA A 370 3.92 -5.95 27.16
C ALA A 370 4.42 -5.43 28.52
N GLU A 371 3.49 -5.14 29.44
CA GLU A 371 3.82 -4.72 30.79
C GLU A 371 4.50 -5.86 31.61
#